data_6a43a37c3fe53bbeed057a868ef660f4
#
_entry.id   6a43a37c3fe53bbeed057a868ef660f4
#
_cell.length_a   1.000
_cell.length_b   1.000
_cell.length_c   1.000
_cell.angle_alpha   90.00
_cell.angle_beta   90.00
_cell.angle_gamma   90.00
#
_symmetry.space_group_name_H-M   'P 1'
#
loop_
_entity.id
_entity.type
_entity.pdbx_description
1 polymer ?
#
loop_
_entity_poly.entity_id
_entity_poly.type
_entity_poly.pdbx_seq_one_letter_code
_entity_poly.pdbx_strand_id
1 'polypeptide(L)'
;MNQAATHLSQYLDRDSQTIEAFDAELWSAMSAETVRQEEHIELIASENYCSPRVLEAQGSVLTNKYAEGYPGKRYYGGCEFVDQAETLAIERAKALFGADFANVQPHSGSSANIAVFQALMKPGDTVLGMSLADGGHLTHGASVNFSGKIYNAVQYGIDHNTGLIDYDALRELAVVNKPKMIIGGFSAYSRILDWAKFREIADEVGAYLLVDMAHVAGLVAAGVYPSPIPFADVVTTTTHKTLRGPRSGLILARANEALEKQFNSAIFPGAQGGPLMHVIAAKAVAFKEAMSPDFVDYQKQVIRNAQAMAATFVANGHKIVSGGTDNHLMLLDLIGKDYTGKDADAALGEAYITVNKNAVPN
;
A
#
# COMPACT_ATOMS: atom_id res chain seq x y z
N MET A 1 16.33 -5.73 -38.91
CA MET A 1 15.01 -5.63 -38.24
C MET A 1 14.31 -6.95 -38.42
N ASN A 2 13.93 -7.58 -37.35
CA ASN A 2 13.47 -8.97 -37.32
C ASN A 2 12.03 -9.04 -37.86
N GLN A 3 11.68 -9.98 -38.75
CA GLN A 3 10.36 -10.17 -39.34
C GLN A 3 9.21 -10.26 -38.28
N ALA A 4 9.53 -10.77 -37.09
CA ALA A 4 8.58 -10.85 -35.99
C ALA A 4 8.15 -9.47 -35.44
N ALA A 5 9.02 -8.47 -35.46
CA ALA A 5 8.67 -7.10 -35.04
C ALA A 5 7.73 -6.43 -36.05
N THR A 6 7.87 -6.78 -37.33
CA THR A 6 7.01 -6.27 -38.41
C THR A 6 5.59 -6.85 -38.32
N HIS A 7 5.45 -8.12 -37.91
CA HIS A 7 4.12 -8.74 -37.75
C HIS A 7 3.35 -8.21 -36.56
N LEU A 8 4.01 -7.94 -35.43
CA LEU A 8 3.35 -7.39 -34.25
C LEU A 8 2.91 -5.93 -34.49
N SER A 9 3.75 -5.12 -35.16
CA SER A 9 3.37 -3.76 -35.55
C SER A 9 2.19 -3.77 -36.50
N GLN A 10 2.17 -4.64 -37.52
CA GLN A 10 1.03 -4.80 -38.42
C GLN A 10 -0.24 -5.28 -37.72
N TYR A 11 -0.11 -6.11 -36.68
CA TYR A 11 -1.25 -6.53 -35.87
C TYR A 11 -1.78 -5.37 -35.01
N LEU A 12 -0.89 -4.58 -34.43
CA LEU A 12 -1.24 -3.38 -33.66
C LEU A 12 -1.76 -2.24 -34.55
N ASP A 13 -1.34 -2.17 -35.81
CA ASP A 13 -1.84 -1.21 -36.80
C ASP A 13 -3.22 -1.57 -37.39
N ARG A 14 -3.67 -2.81 -37.22
CA ARG A 14 -4.95 -3.27 -37.79
C ARG A 14 -6.17 -2.61 -37.17
N ASP A 15 -6.07 -2.20 -35.91
CA ASP A 15 -7.11 -1.49 -35.18
C ASP A 15 -6.52 -0.21 -34.58
N SER A 16 -5.98 0.66 -35.47
CA SER A 16 -5.37 1.93 -35.08
C SER A 16 -6.37 2.99 -34.64
N GLN A 17 -7.65 2.62 -34.50
CA GLN A 17 -8.63 3.50 -33.91
C GLN A 17 -8.30 3.76 -32.46
N THR A 18 -8.31 5.04 -32.09
CA THR A 18 -8.24 5.43 -30.68
C THR A 18 -9.47 4.94 -29.93
N ILE A 19 -9.40 4.85 -28.60
CA ILE A 19 -10.59 4.55 -27.77
C ILE A 19 -11.70 5.56 -28.07
N GLU A 20 -11.36 6.83 -28.26
CA GLU A 20 -12.29 7.90 -28.64
C GLU A 20 -13.11 7.57 -29.90
N ALA A 21 -12.43 7.06 -30.92
CA ALA A 21 -13.11 6.72 -32.21
C ALA A 21 -13.84 5.38 -32.14
N PHE A 22 -13.41 4.44 -31.31
CA PHE A 22 -13.97 3.10 -31.20
C PHE A 22 -15.10 3.00 -30.17
N ASP A 23 -14.92 3.64 -28.99
CA ASP A 23 -15.85 3.60 -27.86
C ASP A 23 -15.95 5.00 -27.22
N ALA A 24 -16.73 5.86 -27.85
CA ALA A 24 -16.93 7.25 -27.46
C ALA A 24 -17.55 7.38 -26.05
N GLU A 25 -18.37 6.40 -25.62
CA GLU A 25 -18.99 6.39 -24.29
C GLU A 25 -17.94 6.18 -23.19
N LEU A 26 -17.09 5.17 -23.35
CA LEU A 26 -15.97 4.92 -22.42
C LEU A 26 -14.98 6.08 -22.45
N TRP A 27 -14.63 6.59 -23.64
CA TRP A 27 -13.74 7.74 -23.78
C TRP A 27 -14.26 8.98 -23.06
N SER A 28 -15.56 9.25 -23.14
CA SER A 28 -16.18 10.37 -22.40
C SER A 28 -15.96 10.25 -20.90
N ALA A 29 -16.13 9.06 -20.32
CA ALA A 29 -15.88 8.82 -18.90
C ALA A 29 -14.40 8.99 -18.53
N MET A 30 -13.47 8.46 -19.35
CA MET A 30 -12.02 8.59 -19.11
C MET A 30 -11.56 10.04 -19.21
N SER A 31 -12.08 10.78 -20.20
CA SER A 31 -11.75 12.20 -20.38
C SER A 31 -12.30 13.06 -19.24
N ALA A 32 -13.53 12.78 -18.78
CA ALA A 32 -14.13 13.47 -17.64
C ALA A 32 -13.32 13.23 -16.35
N GLU A 33 -12.84 12.00 -16.12
CA GLU A 33 -11.96 11.69 -14.96
C GLU A 33 -10.61 12.41 -15.09
N THR A 34 -10.04 12.50 -16.28
CA THR A 34 -8.81 13.28 -16.51
C THR A 34 -9.01 14.75 -16.10
N VAL A 35 -10.11 15.37 -16.55
CA VAL A 35 -10.46 16.75 -16.18
C VAL A 35 -10.66 16.87 -14.67
N ARG A 36 -11.39 15.93 -14.06
CA ARG A 36 -11.57 15.93 -12.60
C ARG A 36 -10.24 15.91 -11.86
N GLN A 37 -9.31 15.05 -12.26
CA GLN A 37 -7.99 14.96 -11.63
C GLN A 37 -7.14 16.22 -11.80
N GLU A 38 -7.28 16.92 -12.92
CA GLU A 38 -6.58 18.19 -13.18
C GLU A 38 -7.17 19.36 -12.38
N GLU A 39 -8.50 19.40 -12.20
CA GLU A 39 -9.21 20.53 -11.61
C GLU A 39 -9.41 20.41 -10.09
N HIS A 40 -9.38 19.18 -9.52
CA HIS A 40 -9.64 18.97 -8.11
C HIS A 40 -8.35 18.92 -7.29
N ILE A 41 -8.43 19.45 -6.06
CA ILE A 41 -7.41 19.21 -5.03
C ILE A 41 -7.68 17.85 -4.40
N GLU A 42 -6.81 16.87 -4.65
CA GLU A 42 -6.94 15.52 -4.10
C GLU A 42 -6.34 15.44 -2.69
N LEU A 43 -7.18 15.17 -1.70
CA LEU A 43 -6.80 15.04 -0.29
C LEU A 43 -7.17 13.67 0.30
N ILE A 44 -7.61 12.70 -0.49
CA ILE A 44 -7.73 11.31 -0.02
C ILE A 44 -6.33 10.76 0.22
N ALA A 45 -5.99 10.50 1.48
CA ALA A 45 -4.62 10.14 1.89
C ALA A 45 -4.06 8.86 1.23
N SER A 46 -4.93 8.01 0.69
CA SER A 46 -4.57 6.78 -0.04
C SER A 46 -4.46 6.96 -1.55
N GLU A 47 -4.68 8.15 -2.09
CA GLU A 47 -4.59 8.45 -3.52
C GLU A 47 -3.32 9.23 -3.85
N ASN A 48 -2.86 9.08 -5.09
CA ASN A 48 -1.72 9.78 -5.64
C ASN A 48 -1.74 9.68 -7.18
N TYR A 49 -0.98 10.53 -7.83
CA TYR A 49 -0.84 10.57 -9.29
C TYR A 49 0.51 9.96 -9.71
N CYS A 50 0.46 8.81 -10.36
CA CYS A 50 1.67 8.21 -10.92
C CYS A 50 2.15 8.97 -12.16
N SER A 51 3.43 8.81 -12.50
CA SER A 51 4.02 9.48 -13.65
C SER A 51 3.49 8.91 -14.99
N PRO A 52 3.57 9.70 -16.09
CA PRO A 52 3.27 9.18 -17.43
C PRO A 52 4.07 7.93 -17.80
N ARG A 53 5.32 7.79 -17.33
CA ARG A 53 6.14 6.58 -17.56
C ARG A 53 5.57 5.34 -16.88
N VAL A 54 4.97 5.50 -15.70
CA VAL A 54 4.26 4.40 -15.03
C VAL A 54 3.03 3.99 -15.82
N LEU A 55 2.27 4.96 -16.35
CA LEU A 55 1.09 4.69 -17.21
C LEU A 55 1.49 4.02 -18.53
N GLU A 56 2.60 4.46 -19.16
CA GLU A 56 3.15 3.86 -20.37
C GLU A 56 3.52 2.38 -20.15
N ALA A 57 4.19 2.08 -19.04
CA ALA A 57 4.53 0.70 -18.69
C ALA A 57 3.29 -0.17 -18.47
N GLN A 58 2.23 0.35 -17.83
CA GLN A 58 0.97 -0.35 -17.64
C GLN A 58 0.22 -0.61 -18.96
N GLY A 59 0.28 0.31 -19.92
CA GLY A 59 -0.30 0.17 -21.25
C GLY A 59 0.54 -0.65 -22.23
N SER A 60 1.62 -1.28 -21.79
CA SER A 60 2.55 -2.01 -22.65
C SER A 60 2.04 -3.41 -23.03
N VAL A 61 2.65 -3.96 -24.10
CA VAL A 61 2.39 -5.33 -24.58
C VAL A 61 2.72 -6.43 -23.56
N LEU A 62 3.39 -6.09 -22.44
CA LEU A 62 3.66 -7.03 -21.37
C LEU A 62 2.38 -7.60 -20.73
N THR A 63 1.24 -6.93 -20.90
CA THR A 63 -0.07 -7.44 -20.49
C THR A 63 -0.44 -8.76 -21.17
N ASN A 64 0.11 -9.04 -22.36
CA ASN A 64 -0.18 -10.23 -23.14
C ASN A 64 0.57 -11.47 -22.66
N LYS A 65 1.60 -11.31 -21.79
CA LYS A 65 2.49 -12.42 -21.44
C LYS A 65 2.04 -13.14 -20.18
N TYR A 66 1.77 -14.43 -20.31
CA TYR A 66 1.51 -15.33 -19.20
C TYR A 66 2.83 -15.86 -18.63
N ALA A 67 3.14 -15.57 -17.35
CA ALA A 67 4.45 -15.80 -16.74
C ALA A 67 4.37 -16.42 -15.34
N GLU A 68 3.54 -17.48 -15.16
CA GLU A 68 3.48 -18.22 -13.90
C GLU A 68 4.85 -18.74 -13.47
N GLY A 69 5.13 -18.70 -12.18
CA GLY A 69 6.42 -18.98 -11.60
C GLY A 69 7.20 -17.69 -11.31
N TYR A 70 8.51 -17.80 -11.31
CA TYR A 70 9.43 -16.70 -10.96
C TYR A 70 10.55 -16.58 -12.02
N PRO A 71 11.30 -15.46 -12.07
CA PRO A 71 12.39 -15.30 -13.02
C PRO A 71 13.33 -16.51 -13.04
N GLY A 72 13.61 -17.04 -14.25
CA GLY A 72 14.41 -18.26 -14.46
C GLY A 72 13.74 -19.58 -14.06
N LYS A 73 12.52 -19.55 -13.50
CA LYS A 73 11.74 -20.74 -13.07
C LYS A 73 10.27 -20.58 -13.47
N ARG A 74 10.01 -20.36 -14.76
CA ARG A 74 8.65 -20.19 -15.29
C ARG A 74 8.08 -21.53 -15.75
N TYR A 75 6.75 -21.59 -15.70
CA TYR A 75 6.00 -22.73 -16.24
C TYR A 75 5.77 -22.64 -17.75
N TYR A 76 5.98 -21.43 -18.35
CA TYR A 76 5.74 -21.16 -19.76
C TYR A 76 7.02 -20.63 -20.43
N GLY A 77 7.16 -20.91 -21.74
CA GLY A 77 8.24 -20.37 -22.58
C GLY A 77 8.06 -18.91 -22.94
N GLY A 78 9.08 -18.29 -23.52
CA GLY A 78 9.04 -16.89 -24.00
C GLY A 78 9.04 -15.86 -22.88
N CYS A 79 9.65 -16.17 -21.74
CA CYS A 79 9.68 -15.30 -20.56
C CYS A 79 10.98 -14.51 -20.38
N GLU A 80 11.93 -14.63 -21.30
CA GLU A 80 13.28 -14.04 -21.20
C GLU A 80 13.26 -12.51 -20.99
N PHE A 81 12.30 -11.80 -21.54
CA PHE A 81 12.20 -10.34 -21.40
C PHE A 81 11.37 -9.92 -20.16
N VAL A 82 10.30 -10.64 -19.86
CA VAL A 82 9.52 -10.39 -18.64
C VAL A 82 10.31 -10.77 -17.39
N ASP A 83 11.22 -11.74 -17.46
CA ASP A 83 12.16 -12.08 -16.40
C ASP A 83 13.07 -10.90 -16.08
N GLN A 84 13.55 -10.18 -17.10
CA GLN A 84 14.33 -8.96 -16.91
C GLN A 84 13.53 -7.87 -16.22
N ALA A 85 12.28 -7.65 -16.64
CA ALA A 85 11.39 -6.66 -16.03
C ALA A 85 11.11 -6.97 -14.56
N GLU A 86 10.79 -8.22 -14.23
CA GLU A 86 10.52 -8.64 -12.86
C GLU A 86 11.78 -8.59 -11.99
N THR A 87 12.93 -9.03 -12.51
CA THR A 87 14.21 -8.93 -11.80
C THR A 87 14.57 -7.49 -11.48
N LEU A 88 14.37 -6.55 -12.44
CA LEU A 88 14.58 -5.12 -12.19
C LEU A 88 13.66 -4.58 -11.09
N ALA A 89 12.39 -5.01 -11.05
CA ALA A 89 11.46 -4.61 -10.00
C ALA A 89 11.89 -5.14 -8.63
N ILE A 90 12.30 -6.41 -8.55
CA ILE A 90 12.80 -7.05 -7.33
C ILE A 90 14.03 -6.32 -6.79
N GLU A 91 15.06 -6.15 -7.62
CA GLU A 91 16.34 -5.55 -7.20
C GLU A 91 16.16 -4.07 -6.81
N ARG A 92 15.32 -3.33 -7.53
CA ARG A 92 15.00 -1.94 -7.17
C ARG A 92 14.20 -1.84 -5.86
N ALA A 93 13.26 -2.74 -5.62
CA ALA A 93 12.52 -2.78 -4.36
C ALA A 93 13.46 -3.08 -3.18
N LYS A 94 14.36 -4.06 -3.32
CA LYS A 94 15.37 -4.39 -2.31
C LYS A 94 16.28 -3.19 -2.02
N ALA A 95 16.80 -2.56 -3.05
CA ALA A 95 17.68 -1.40 -2.91
C ALA A 95 16.97 -0.19 -2.29
N LEU A 96 15.72 0.07 -2.69
CA LEU A 96 14.93 1.22 -2.23
C LEU A 96 14.60 1.14 -0.74
N PHE A 97 14.29 -0.05 -0.23
CA PHE A 97 13.85 -0.26 1.16
C PHE A 97 14.93 -0.85 2.06
N GLY A 98 16.09 -1.21 1.53
CA GLY A 98 17.14 -1.90 2.29
C GLY A 98 16.71 -3.29 2.74
N ALA A 99 15.96 -4.01 1.90
CA ALA A 99 15.50 -5.36 2.15
C ALA A 99 16.36 -6.39 1.42
N ASP A 100 16.46 -7.60 1.96
CA ASP A 100 17.20 -8.71 1.33
C ASP A 100 16.30 -9.52 0.38
N PHE A 101 15.00 -9.54 0.65
CA PHE A 101 13.97 -10.24 -0.13
C PHE A 101 12.87 -9.28 -0.59
N ALA A 102 12.40 -9.46 -1.82
CA ALA A 102 11.22 -8.79 -2.35
C ALA A 102 10.43 -9.73 -3.25
N ASN A 103 9.09 -9.80 -3.06
CA ASN A 103 8.17 -10.40 -4.00
C ASN A 103 7.28 -9.29 -4.58
N VAL A 104 7.38 -9.09 -5.89
CA VAL A 104 6.70 -8.00 -6.62
C VAL A 104 5.42 -8.45 -7.33
N GLN A 105 5.01 -9.71 -7.14
CA GLN A 105 3.84 -10.28 -7.81
C GLN A 105 2.47 -10.01 -7.14
N PRO A 106 2.36 -9.62 -5.84
CA PRO A 106 1.03 -9.33 -5.28
C PRO A 106 0.26 -8.31 -6.12
N HIS A 107 -1.00 -8.64 -6.45
CA HIS A 107 -1.88 -7.79 -7.26
C HIS A 107 -2.34 -6.55 -6.49
N SER A 108 -2.36 -6.60 -5.17
CA SER A 108 -2.75 -5.51 -4.27
C SER A 108 -2.09 -5.67 -2.90
N GLY A 109 -2.21 -4.65 -2.04
CA GLY A 109 -1.83 -4.78 -0.63
C GLY A 109 -2.62 -5.88 0.08
N SER A 110 -3.91 -6.01 -0.21
CA SER A 110 -4.74 -7.09 0.37
C SER A 110 -4.26 -8.47 -0.05
N SER A 111 -3.90 -8.70 -1.31
CA SER A 111 -3.35 -10.00 -1.75
C SER A 111 -1.96 -10.27 -1.17
N ALA A 112 -1.14 -9.23 -0.93
CA ALA A 112 0.11 -9.37 -0.19
C ALA A 112 -0.15 -9.85 1.25
N ASN A 113 -1.09 -9.22 1.95
CA ASN A 113 -1.48 -9.61 3.31
C ASN A 113 -2.07 -11.04 3.34
N ILE A 114 -2.98 -11.40 2.40
CA ILE A 114 -3.51 -12.77 2.29
C ILE A 114 -2.38 -13.79 2.18
N ALA A 115 -1.40 -13.55 1.32
CA ALA A 115 -0.29 -14.46 1.13
C ALA A 115 0.57 -14.60 2.39
N VAL A 116 0.85 -13.51 3.11
CA VAL A 116 1.58 -13.53 4.39
C VAL A 116 0.81 -14.31 5.44
N PHE A 117 -0.51 -14.10 5.56
CA PHE A 117 -1.34 -14.88 6.47
C PHE A 117 -1.30 -16.38 6.14
N GLN A 118 -1.44 -16.75 4.86
CA GLN A 118 -1.35 -18.15 4.42
C GLN A 118 0.03 -18.78 4.66
N ALA A 119 1.10 -17.99 4.53
CA ALA A 119 2.46 -18.45 4.76
C ALA A 119 2.74 -18.73 6.24
N LEU A 120 2.23 -17.89 7.15
CA LEU A 120 2.66 -17.89 8.56
C LEU A 120 1.62 -18.40 9.54
N MET A 121 0.35 -18.53 9.13
CA MET A 121 -0.77 -18.84 10.02
C MET A 121 -1.62 -19.99 9.48
N LYS A 122 -2.39 -20.60 10.36
CA LYS A 122 -3.44 -21.58 10.04
C LYS A 122 -4.80 -20.97 10.38
N PRO A 123 -5.89 -21.41 9.70
CA PRO A 123 -7.25 -21.01 10.10
C PRO A 123 -7.47 -21.22 11.61
N GLY A 124 -8.02 -20.21 12.28
CA GLY A 124 -8.25 -20.20 13.71
C GLY A 124 -7.08 -19.70 14.58
N ASP A 125 -5.87 -19.53 14.02
CA ASP A 125 -4.78 -18.88 14.76
C ASP A 125 -5.16 -17.45 15.16
N THR A 126 -4.62 -16.99 16.28
CA THR A 126 -4.89 -15.62 16.77
C THR A 126 -3.98 -14.61 16.09
N VAL A 127 -4.58 -13.52 15.60
CA VAL A 127 -3.89 -12.35 15.09
C VAL A 127 -4.25 -11.12 15.93
N LEU A 128 -3.27 -10.28 16.22
CA LEU A 128 -3.46 -9.01 16.93
C LEU A 128 -3.17 -7.86 15.95
N GLY A 129 -4.20 -7.08 15.61
CA GLY A 129 -4.11 -5.97 14.65
C GLY A 129 -4.84 -4.73 15.15
N MET A 130 -4.57 -3.59 14.50
CA MET A 130 -5.23 -2.32 14.85
C MET A 130 -6.71 -2.35 14.47
N SER A 131 -7.57 -1.90 15.39
CA SER A 131 -9.01 -1.74 15.18
C SER A 131 -9.30 -0.84 13.97
N LEU A 132 -10.28 -1.23 13.15
CA LEU A 132 -10.72 -0.41 12.02
C LEU A 132 -11.24 0.95 12.48
N ALA A 133 -11.93 1.01 13.63
CA ALA A 133 -12.45 2.25 14.21
C ALA A 133 -11.34 3.20 14.67
N ASP A 134 -10.18 2.66 15.05
CA ASP A 134 -9.03 3.41 15.53
C ASP A 134 -7.97 3.67 14.44
N GLY A 135 -8.28 3.35 13.20
CA GLY A 135 -7.43 3.64 12.05
C GLY A 135 -6.72 2.43 11.42
N GLY A 136 -7.05 1.21 11.83
CA GLY A 136 -6.53 -0.02 11.20
C GLY A 136 -7.04 -0.21 9.77
N HIS A 137 -6.48 -1.19 9.07
CA HIS A 137 -6.94 -1.59 7.74
C HIS A 137 -7.90 -2.80 7.85
N LEU A 138 -8.77 -2.98 6.84
CA LEU A 138 -9.66 -4.13 6.76
C LEU A 138 -8.94 -5.47 6.96
N THR A 139 -7.76 -5.63 6.37
CA THR A 139 -6.96 -6.86 6.46
C THR A 139 -6.22 -7.03 7.79
N HIS A 140 -6.41 -6.14 8.77
CA HIS A 140 -5.82 -6.25 10.11
C HIS A 140 -6.75 -6.91 11.13
N GLY A 141 -7.72 -7.72 10.69
CA GLY A 141 -8.61 -8.47 11.56
C GLY A 141 -10.06 -7.96 11.59
N ALA A 142 -10.48 -7.09 10.65
CA ALA A 142 -11.86 -6.63 10.60
C ALA A 142 -12.82 -7.81 10.32
N SER A 143 -13.92 -7.91 11.07
CA SER A 143 -14.86 -9.03 11.03
C SER A 143 -15.51 -9.28 9.66
N VAL A 144 -15.58 -8.25 8.81
CA VAL A 144 -16.11 -8.35 7.45
C VAL A 144 -15.09 -8.86 6.43
N ASN A 145 -13.81 -8.88 6.81
CA ASN A 145 -12.68 -9.24 5.94
C ASN A 145 -12.24 -10.70 6.19
N PHE A 146 -11.46 -11.29 5.25
CA PHE A 146 -10.90 -12.64 5.41
C PHE A 146 -10.14 -12.78 6.74
N SER A 147 -9.40 -11.74 7.15
CA SER A 147 -8.57 -11.74 8.35
C SER A 147 -9.36 -11.90 9.64
N GLY A 148 -10.60 -11.38 9.69
CA GLY A 148 -11.51 -11.57 10.82
C GLY A 148 -12.49 -12.74 10.66
N LYS A 149 -12.62 -13.30 9.43
CA LYS A 149 -13.52 -14.46 9.18
C LYS A 149 -12.83 -15.81 9.33
N ILE A 150 -11.53 -15.88 9.03
CA ILE A 150 -10.76 -17.13 9.01
C ILE A 150 -9.93 -17.29 10.29
N TYR A 151 -9.50 -16.18 10.87
CA TYR A 151 -8.59 -16.12 12.01
C TYR A 151 -9.31 -15.57 13.25
N ASN A 152 -8.78 -15.88 14.43
CA ASN A 152 -9.23 -15.31 15.68
C ASN A 152 -8.62 -13.92 15.85
N ALA A 153 -9.34 -12.88 15.41
CA ALA A 153 -8.84 -11.52 15.40
C ALA A 153 -9.08 -10.84 16.75
N VAL A 154 -7.99 -10.44 17.40
CA VAL A 154 -7.96 -9.54 18.54
C VAL A 154 -7.51 -8.17 18.07
N GLN A 155 -8.12 -7.10 18.55
CA GLN A 155 -7.84 -5.76 18.08
C GLN A 155 -7.27 -4.89 19.20
N TYR A 156 -6.18 -4.17 18.91
CA TYR A 156 -5.71 -3.08 19.73
C TYR A 156 -6.21 -1.74 19.18
N GLY A 157 -6.30 -0.74 20.02
CA GLY A 157 -6.74 0.60 19.66
C GLY A 157 -5.72 1.67 20.03
N ILE A 158 -6.23 2.88 20.15
CA ILE A 158 -5.51 4.05 20.65
C ILE A 158 -6.11 4.51 21.99
N ASP A 159 -5.36 5.24 22.76
CA ASP A 159 -5.90 6.02 23.89
C ASP A 159 -6.75 7.18 23.32
N HIS A 160 -8.03 7.18 23.63
CA HIS A 160 -8.99 8.16 23.08
C HIS A 160 -8.78 9.58 23.60
N ASN A 161 -8.03 9.78 24.70
CA ASN A 161 -7.70 11.11 25.19
C ASN A 161 -6.53 11.74 24.42
N THR A 162 -5.54 10.91 24.06
CA THR A 162 -4.33 11.39 23.39
C THR A 162 -4.36 11.18 21.88
N GLY A 163 -5.16 10.23 21.39
CA GLY A 163 -5.16 9.80 20.00
C GLY A 163 -3.92 8.98 19.62
N LEU A 164 -3.17 8.46 20.59
CA LEU A 164 -1.94 7.70 20.39
C LEU A 164 -2.12 6.22 20.71
N ILE A 165 -1.33 5.36 20.06
CA ILE A 165 -1.27 3.94 20.42
C ILE A 165 -0.70 3.81 21.83
N ASP A 166 -1.43 3.10 22.68
CA ASP A 166 -0.96 2.68 24.01
C ASP A 166 -0.22 1.33 23.87
N TYR A 167 1.11 1.39 23.90
CA TYR A 167 1.95 0.20 23.74
C TYR A 167 1.90 -0.73 24.97
N ASP A 168 1.57 -0.21 26.16
CA ASP A 168 1.42 -1.05 27.35
C ASP A 168 0.11 -1.85 27.25
N ALA A 169 -0.99 -1.22 26.85
CA ALA A 169 -2.25 -1.92 26.57
C ALA A 169 -2.11 -2.94 25.43
N LEU A 170 -1.37 -2.61 24.35
CA LEU A 170 -1.07 -3.54 23.27
C LEU A 170 -0.29 -4.76 23.78
N ARG A 171 0.72 -4.55 24.64
CA ARG A 171 1.49 -5.62 25.27
C ARG A 171 0.62 -6.52 26.15
N GLU A 172 -0.25 -5.95 26.98
CA GLU A 172 -1.20 -6.71 27.81
C GLU A 172 -2.09 -7.60 26.95
N LEU A 173 -2.66 -7.06 25.86
CA LEU A 173 -3.45 -7.83 24.89
C LEU A 173 -2.64 -8.98 24.28
N ALA A 174 -1.38 -8.73 23.91
CA ALA A 174 -0.51 -9.74 23.34
C ALA A 174 -0.21 -10.86 24.34
N VAL A 175 0.14 -10.53 25.59
CA VAL A 175 0.44 -11.50 26.66
C VAL A 175 -0.77 -12.37 26.99
N VAL A 176 -1.97 -11.78 27.07
CA VAL A 176 -3.22 -12.51 27.37
C VAL A 176 -3.64 -13.42 26.22
N ASN A 177 -3.60 -12.92 24.98
CA ASN A 177 -4.14 -13.63 23.84
C ASN A 177 -3.13 -14.49 23.07
N LYS A 178 -1.82 -14.33 23.32
CA LYS A 178 -0.71 -15.05 22.69
C LYS A 178 -0.87 -15.19 21.17
N PRO A 179 -0.97 -14.07 20.45
CA PRO A 179 -1.20 -14.10 19.01
C PRO A 179 -0.05 -14.83 18.30
N LYS A 180 -0.38 -15.50 17.20
CA LYS A 180 0.62 -16.08 16.29
C LYS A 180 1.30 -14.98 15.47
N MET A 181 0.58 -13.88 15.21
CA MET A 181 1.08 -12.73 14.46
C MET A 181 0.54 -11.42 15.05
N ILE A 182 1.41 -10.43 15.15
CA ILE A 182 1.07 -9.04 15.46
C ILE A 182 1.24 -8.21 14.19
N ILE A 183 0.27 -7.34 13.91
CA ILE A 183 0.30 -6.46 12.75
C ILE A 183 0.52 -5.02 13.21
N GLY A 184 1.64 -4.43 12.84
CA GLY A 184 1.90 -3.00 12.91
C GLY A 184 1.51 -2.34 11.59
N GLY A 185 0.91 -1.15 11.63
CA GLY A 185 0.50 -0.42 10.44
C GLY A 185 -0.92 0.11 10.54
N PHE A 186 -1.30 0.99 9.62
CA PHE A 186 -2.56 1.74 9.69
C PHE A 186 -3.07 2.17 8.31
N SER A 187 -4.34 2.56 8.28
CA SER A 187 -4.97 3.32 7.19
C SER A 187 -5.22 4.78 7.56
N ALA A 188 -5.43 5.07 8.85
CA ALA A 188 -5.83 6.39 9.32
C ALA A 188 -5.21 6.71 10.70
N TYR A 189 -3.89 6.78 10.77
CA TYR A 189 -3.16 7.17 11.98
C TYR A 189 -2.07 8.17 11.61
N SER A 190 -2.04 9.31 12.26
CA SER A 190 -1.24 10.47 11.84
C SER A 190 0.14 10.59 12.51
N ARG A 191 0.51 9.66 13.41
CA ARG A 191 1.76 9.71 14.14
C ARG A 191 2.75 8.63 13.71
N ILE A 192 4.00 8.79 14.11
CA ILE A 192 5.04 7.77 13.92
C ILE A 192 4.73 6.55 14.79
N LEU A 193 4.91 5.35 14.21
CA LEU A 193 4.87 4.09 14.94
C LEU A 193 6.27 3.71 15.43
N ASP A 194 6.34 3.21 16.66
CA ASP A 194 7.56 2.69 17.26
C ASP A 194 7.72 1.20 16.92
N TRP A 195 8.46 0.92 15.86
CA TRP A 195 8.69 -0.46 15.40
C TRP A 195 9.47 -1.31 16.39
N ALA A 196 10.35 -0.68 17.20
CA ALA A 196 11.11 -1.38 18.21
C ALA A 196 10.20 -1.92 19.32
N LYS A 197 9.22 -1.13 19.77
CA LYS A 197 8.22 -1.60 20.74
C LYS A 197 7.35 -2.72 20.20
N PHE A 198 6.92 -2.63 18.93
CA PHE A 198 6.21 -3.74 18.29
C PHE A 198 7.05 -5.01 18.26
N ARG A 199 8.37 -4.91 17.98
CA ARG A 199 9.28 -6.05 17.96
C ARG A 199 9.45 -6.65 19.36
N GLU A 200 9.67 -5.81 20.37
CA GLU A 200 9.79 -6.26 21.77
C GLU A 200 8.55 -7.06 22.21
N ILE A 201 7.37 -6.54 21.94
CA ILE A 201 6.11 -7.20 22.29
C ILE A 201 5.95 -8.53 21.54
N ALA A 202 6.27 -8.54 20.24
CA ALA A 202 6.18 -9.76 19.44
C ALA A 202 7.16 -10.84 19.92
N ASP A 203 8.39 -10.46 20.28
CA ASP A 203 9.40 -11.38 20.84
C ASP A 203 8.97 -11.95 22.19
N GLU A 204 8.37 -11.12 23.07
CA GLU A 204 7.90 -11.56 24.38
C GLU A 204 6.86 -12.69 24.29
N VAL A 205 6.00 -12.67 23.27
CA VAL A 205 4.95 -13.68 23.11
C VAL A 205 5.25 -14.73 22.03
N GLY A 206 6.41 -14.62 21.37
CA GLY A 206 6.82 -15.53 20.29
C GLY A 206 5.99 -15.40 19.01
N ALA A 207 5.47 -14.19 18.73
CA ALA A 207 4.67 -13.89 17.56
C ALA A 207 5.54 -13.44 16.38
N TYR A 208 5.07 -13.70 15.14
CA TYR A 208 5.58 -12.98 13.98
C TYR A 208 5.15 -11.52 14.01
N LEU A 209 6.03 -10.61 13.58
CA LEU A 209 5.69 -9.21 13.35
C LEU A 209 5.53 -8.96 11.84
N LEU A 210 4.30 -8.77 11.40
CA LEU A 210 3.96 -8.21 10.09
C LEU A 210 3.84 -6.70 10.23
N VAL A 211 4.54 -5.95 9.37
CA VAL A 211 4.29 -4.51 9.25
C VAL A 211 3.68 -4.20 7.88
N ASP A 212 2.47 -3.66 7.88
CA ASP A 212 1.83 -3.09 6.70
C ASP A 212 2.13 -1.59 6.64
N MET A 213 3.12 -1.22 5.84
CA MET A 213 3.54 0.18 5.68
C MET A 213 2.88 0.90 4.50
N ALA A 214 1.76 0.37 3.98
CA ALA A 214 1.15 0.83 2.72
C ALA A 214 0.97 2.34 2.65
N HIS A 215 0.50 2.98 3.72
CA HIS A 215 0.29 4.42 3.73
C HIS A 215 1.58 5.24 3.69
N VAL A 216 2.62 4.77 4.35
CA VAL A 216 3.88 5.52 4.54
C VAL A 216 5.04 5.02 3.68
N ALA A 217 4.82 4.07 2.77
CA ALA A 217 5.90 3.45 1.99
C ALA A 217 6.77 4.46 1.23
N GLY A 218 6.18 5.51 0.67
CA GLY A 218 6.93 6.57 0.01
C GLY A 218 7.78 7.40 0.98
N LEU A 219 7.26 7.65 2.18
CA LEU A 219 7.98 8.36 3.25
C LEU A 219 9.14 7.52 3.79
N VAL A 220 8.94 6.19 3.93
CA VAL A 220 9.99 5.24 4.31
C VAL A 220 11.07 5.18 3.22
N ALA A 221 10.69 5.06 1.96
CA ALA A 221 11.61 5.04 0.84
C ALA A 221 12.49 6.32 0.75
N ALA A 222 11.90 7.46 1.10
CA ALA A 222 12.60 8.75 1.15
C ALA A 222 13.42 8.97 2.44
N GLY A 223 13.38 8.04 3.41
CA GLY A 223 14.07 8.17 4.69
C GLY A 223 13.50 9.24 5.64
N VAL A 224 12.25 9.66 5.41
CA VAL A 224 11.56 10.68 6.24
C VAL A 224 10.51 10.10 7.20
N TYR A 225 10.36 8.79 7.19
CA TYR A 225 9.61 8.00 8.17
C TYR A 225 10.41 6.75 8.54
N PRO A 226 10.36 6.27 9.79
CA PRO A 226 11.16 5.12 10.23
C PRO A 226 10.90 3.87 9.40
N SER A 227 11.96 3.18 8.98
CA SER A 227 11.85 1.91 8.27
C SER A 227 11.48 0.76 9.21
N PRO A 228 10.47 -0.05 8.88
CA PRO A 228 10.13 -1.25 9.64
C PRO A 228 11.04 -2.45 9.32
N ILE A 229 11.81 -2.42 8.24
CA ILE A 229 12.61 -3.56 7.75
C ILE A 229 13.54 -4.14 8.83
N PRO A 230 14.25 -3.34 9.65
CA PRO A 230 15.12 -3.90 10.69
C PRO A 230 14.39 -4.68 11.79
N PHE A 231 13.09 -4.47 11.96
CA PHE A 231 12.31 -4.97 13.10
C PHE A 231 11.35 -6.08 12.73
N ALA A 232 10.74 -6.00 11.54
CA ALA A 232 9.69 -6.92 11.11
C ALA A 232 10.24 -8.25 10.59
N ASP A 233 9.48 -9.34 10.77
CA ASP A 233 9.71 -10.61 10.08
C ASP A 233 9.33 -10.50 8.61
N VAL A 234 8.28 -9.72 8.32
CA VAL A 234 7.79 -9.44 6.98
C VAL A 234 7.15 -8.06 6.94
N VAL A 235 7.35 -7.37 5.83
CA VAL A 235 6.74 -6.06 5.55
C VAL A 235 5.91 -6.18 4.28
N THR A 236 4.68 -5.71 4.33
CA THR A 236 3.82 -5.57 3.15
C THR A 236 3.57 -4.10 2.84
N THR A 237 3.29 -3.80 1.59
CA THR A 237 2.86 -2.47 1.19
C THR A 237 2.05 -2.49 -0.10
N THR A 238 1.33 -1.42 -0.34
CA THR A 238 0.87 -1.04 -1.68
C THR A 238 1.93 -0.21 -2.40
N THR A 239 1.81 -0.10 -3.70
CA THR A 239 2.75 0.70 -4.52
C THR A 239 2.19 2.05 -4.98
N HIS A 240 0.89 2.33 -4.75
CA HIS A 240 0.16 3.43 -5.36
C HIS A 240 -0.23 4.59 -4.41
N LYS A 241 0.15 4.55 -3.13
CA LYS A 241 -0.14 5.62 -2.17
C LYS A 241 1.02 6.64 -2.15
N THR A 242 1.64 6.91 -1.02
CA THR A 242 2.80 7.81 -0.95
C THR A 242 3.95 7.38 -1.86
N LEU A 243 4.06 6.09 -2.20
CA LEU A 243 5.09 5.58 -3.11
C LEU A 243 4.88 5.99 -4.59
N ARG A 244 3.68 6.47 -4.95
CA ARG A 244 3.35 7.05 -6.25
C ARG A 244 3.59 6.12 -7.46
N GLY A 245 3.40 4.82 -7.27
CA GLY A 245 3.52 3.80 -8.32
C GLY A 245 2.16 3.31 -8.85
N PRO A 246 2.16 2.20 -9.61
CA PRO A 246 0.93 1.58 -10.09
C PRO A 246 0.14 0.97 -8.92
N ARG A 247 -1.18 0.80 -9.10
CA ARG A 247 -2.03 0.11 -8.12
C ARG A 247 -1.66 -1.36 -8.05
N SER A 248 -0.98 -1.74 -6.97
CA SER A 248 -0.49 -3.11 -6.75
C SER A 248 0.02 -3.29 -5.31
N GLY A 249 0.64 -4.45 -5.02
CA GLY A 249 1.23 -4.79 -3.72
C GLY A 249 2.68 -5.25 -3.81
N LEU A 250 3.32 -5.39 -2.65
CA LEU A 250 4.72 -5.78 -2.50
C LEU A 250 4.90 -6.49 -1.15
N ILE A 251 5.74 -7.52 -1.11
CA ILE A 251 6.21 -8.17 0.13
C ILE A 251 7.72 -7.99 0.20
N LEU A 252 8.21 -7.59 1.36
CA LEU A 252 9.63 -7.38 1.66
C LEU A 252 10.01 -8.12 2.95
N ALA A 253 11.24 -8.57 3.03
CA ALA A 253 11.78 -9.16 4.27
C ALA A 253 13.31 -9.01 4.34
N ARG A 254 13.84 -9.23 5.54
CA ARG A 254 15.26 -9.54 5.72
C ARG A 254 15.54 -10.97 5.27
N ALA A 255 16.82 -11.29 5.07
CA ALA A 255 17.23 -12.62 4.64
C ALA A 255 16.74 -13.72 5.61
N ASN A 256 15.87 -14.60 5.10
CA ASN A 256 15.41 -15.79 5.76
C ASN A 256 14.89 -16.77 4.70
N GLU A 257 15.75 -17.70 4.27
CA GLU A 257 15.45 -18.62 3.16
C GLU A 257 14.15 -19.42 3.36
N ALA A 258 13.82 -19.77 4.60
CA ALA A 258 12.60 -20.53 4.90
C ALA A 258 11.35 -19.68 4.70
N LEU A 259 11.35 -18.43 5.19
CA LEU A 259 10.26 -17.50 5.02
C LEU A 259 10.11 -17.04 3.56
N GLU A 260 11.21 -16.77 2.87
CA GLU A 260 11.22 -16.41 1.45
C GLU A 260 10.52 -17.46 0.58
N LYS A 261 10.83 -18.74 0.81
CA LYS A 261 10.16 -19.86 0.13
C LYS A 261 8.66 -19.91 0.45
N GLN A 262 8.29 -19.68 1.71
CA GLN A 262 6.89 -19.66 2.12
C GLN A 262 6.13 -18.49 1.48
N PHE A 263 6.70 -17.27 1.47
CA PHE A 263 6.07 -16.12 0.84
C PHE A 263 5.91 -16.30 -0.66
N ASN A 264 6.93 -16.79 -1.35
CA ASN A 264 6.85 -17.07 -2.77
C ASN A 264 5.78 -18.15 -3.07
N SER A 265 5.77 -19.25 -2.31
CA SER A 265 4.77 -20.30 -2.48
C SER A 265 3.35 -19.85 -2.16
N ALA A 266 3.18 -18.95 -1.17
CA ALA A 266 1.89 -18.42 -0.81
C ALA A 266 1.33 -17.44 -1.87
N ILE A 267 2.20 -16.72 -2.58
CA ILE A 267 1.79 -15.93 -3.75
C ILE A 267 1.48 -16.85 -4.91
N PHE A 268 2.45 -17.61 -5.37
CA PHE A 268 2.27 -18.53 -6.47
C PHE A 268 2.84 -19.93 -6.11
N PRO A 269 2.01 -20.98 -6.18
CA PRO A 269 0.63 -21.05 -6.66
C PRO A 269 -0.46 -20.83 -5.59
N GLY A 270 -0.12 -20.33 -4.40
CA GLY A 270 -1.01 -20.31 -3.24
C GLY A 270 -2.25 -19.43 -3.39
N ALA A 271 -2.06 -18.14 -3.68
CA ALA A 271 -3.14 -17.15 -3.73
C ALA A 271 -3.39 -16.58 -5.12
N GLN A 272 -2.41 -16.65 -6.02
CA GLN A 272 -2.46 -16.08 -7.36
C GLN A 272 -2.01 -17.09 -8.42
N GLY A 273 -2.39 -16.84 -9.69
CA GLY A 273 -1.89 -17.48 -10.89
C GLY A 273 -0.89 -16.60 -11.63
N GLY A 274 -1.16 -16.31 -12.90
CA GLY A 274 -0.29 -15.48 -13.74
C GLY A 274 -0.07 -14.08 -13.18
N PRO A 275 1.17 -13.64 -13.04
CA PRO A 275 1.49 -12.30 -12.56
C PRO A 275 1.15 -11.24 -13.62
N LEU A 276 0.86 -10.01 -13.17
CA LEU A 276 0.55 -8.88 -14.02
C LEU A 276 1.86 -8.23 -14.51
N MET A 277 2.45 -8.73 -15.60
CA MET A 277 3.79 -8.32 -16.02
C MET A 277 3.89 -6.84 -16.40
N HIS A 278 2.84 -6.25 -16.97
CA HIS A 278 2.74 -4.82 -17.25
C HIS A 278 2.75 -3.97 -15.97
N VAL A 279 2.09 -4.44 -14.91
CA VAL A 279 2.11 -3.76 -13.61
C VAL A 279 3.46 -3.93 -12.90
N ILE A 280 4.10 -5.10 -13.03
CA ILE A 280 5.46 -5.33 -12.49
C ILE A 280 6.49 -4.41 -13.17
N ALA A 281 6.39 -4.24 -14.49
CA ALA A 281 7.21 -3.27 -15.21
C ALA A 281 6.97 -1.83 -14.73
N ALA A 282 5.71 -1.46 -14.51
CA ALA A 282 5.35 -0.16 -13.93
C ALA A 282 5.89 0.02 -12.50
N LYS A 283 5.94 -1.03 -11.67
CA LYS A 283 6.64 -1.00 -10.37
C LYS A 283 8.13 -0.73 -10.54
N ALA A 284 8.78 -1.39 -11.51
CA ALA A 284 10.19 -1.17 -11.77
C ALA A 284 10.49 0.29 -12.15
N VAL A 285 9.58 0.94 -12.89
CA VAL A 285 9.67 2.38 -13.21
C VAL A 285 9.51 3.21 -11.93
N ALA A 286 8.44 2.99 -11.19
CA ALA A 286 8.13 3.75 -9.97
C ALA A 286 9.23 3.64 -8.91
N PHE A 287 9.81 2.46 -8.71
CA PHE A 287 10.92 2.29 -7.76
C PHE A 287 12.18 3.04 -8.23
N LYS A 288 12.46 3.09 -9.54
CA LYS A 288 13.54 3.90 -10.06
C LYS A 288 13.32 5.39 -9.83
N GLU A 289 12.11 5.87 -10.00
CA GLU A 289 11.73 7.26 -9.67
C GLU A 289 11.89 7.54 -8.17
N ALA A 290 11.45 6.63 -7.32
CA ALA A 290 11.53 6.76 -5.87
C ALA A 290 12.98 6.77 -5.32
N MET A 291 13.94 6.24 -6.07
CA MET A 291 15.38 6.31 -5.74
C MET A 291 16.03 7.66 -6.07
N SER A 292 15.31 8.59 -6.70
CA SER A 292 15.86 9.90 -7.09
C SER A 292 15.87 10.89 -5.92
N PRO A 293 16.83 11.85 -5.90
CA PRO A 293 16.79 12.94 -4.93
C PRO A 293 15.50 13.78 -4.97
N ASP A 294 14.93 13.98 -6.15
CA ASP A 294 13.70 14.74 -6.35
C ASP A 294 12.53 14.09 -5.60
N PHE A 295 12.50 12.76 -5.53
CA PHE A 295 11.49 12.03 -4.76
C PHE A 295 11.63 12.27 -3.25
N VAL A 296 12.85 12.36 -2.75
CA VAL A 296 13.13 12.67 -1.34
C VAL A 296 12.60 14.09 -1.01
N ASP A 297 12.88 15.06 -1.87
CA ASP A 297 12.42 16.44 -1.66
C ASP A 297 10.90 16.56 -1.78
N TYR A 298 10.30 15.80 -2.70
CA TYR A 298 8.85 15.66 -2.81
C TYR A 298 8.24 15.13 -1.50
N GLN A 299 8.75 14.05 -0.92
CA GLN A 299 8.21 13.48 0.32
C GLN A 299 8.39 14.41 1.53
N LYS A 300 9.50 15.14 1.62
CA LYS A 300 9.68 16.19 2.62
C LYS A 300 8.62 17.29 2.48
N GLN A 301 8.31 17.68 1.23
CA GLN A 301 7.27 18.69 0.98
C GLN A 301 5.88 18.17 1.37
N VAL A 302 5.57 16.90 1.11
CA VAL A 302 4.32 16.25 1.53
C VAL A 302 4.10 16.39 3.04
N ILE A 303 5.13 16.07 3.85
CA ILE A 303 5.04 16.22 5.31
C ILE A 303 4.85 17.69 5.70
N ARG A 304 5.62 18.63 5.14
CA ARG A 304 5.48 20.07 5.43
C ARG A 304 4.08 20.58 5.10
N ASN A 305 3.51 20.16 3.99
CA ASN A 305 2.16 20.53 3.58
C ASN A 305 1.11 20.00 4.57
N ALA A 306 1.21 18.73 4.96
CA ALA A 306 0.30 18.11 5.93
C ALA A 306 0.37 18.83 7.29
N GLN A 307 1.57 19.15 7.77
CA GLN A 307 1.78 19.87 9.03
C GLN A 307 1.22 21.30 8.97
N ALA A 308 1.45 22.02 7.88
CA ALA A 308 0.92 23.37 7.68
C ALA A 308 -0.61 23.37 7.65
N MET A 309 -1.20 22.38 6.95
CA MET A 309 -2.66 22.23 6.90
C MET A 309 -3.22 21.90 8.30
N ALA A 310 -2.63 20.96 9.03
CA ALA A 310 -3.05 20.60 10.38
C ALA A 310 -2.98 21.82 11.34
N ALA A 311 -1.88 22.57 11.29
CA ALA A 311 -1.72 23.79 12.10
C ALA A 311 -2.77 24.84 11.76
N THR A 312 -3.12 25.00 10.48
CA THR A 312 -4.15 25.93 10.03
C THR A 312 -5.53 25.53 10.55
N PHE A 313 -5.89 24.25 10.49
CA PHE A 313 -7.13 23.75 11.06
C PHE A 313 -7.22 24.01 12.57
N VAL A 314 -6.16 23.72 13.31
CA VAL A 314 -6.11 23.97 14.77
C VAL A 314 -6.26 25.45 15.07
N ALA A 315 -5.55 26.32 14.34
CA ALA A 315 -5.65 27.78 14.51
C ALA A 315 -7.05 28.32 14.24
N ASN A 316 -7.84 27.65 13.40
CA ASN A 316 -9.23 27.98 13.11
C ASN A 316 -10.26 27.25 14.01
N GLY A 317 -9.81 26.64 15.12
CA GLY A 317 -10.69 26.02 16.11
C GLY A 317 -11.22 24.64 15.74
N HIS A 318 -10.60 23.95 14.79
CA HIS A 318 -10.88 22.57 14.49
C HIS A 318 -9.99 21.64 15.33
N LYS A 319 -10.52 20.49 15.69
CA LYS A 319 -9.80 19.45 16.42
C LYS A 319 -9.19 18.45 15.42
N ILE A 320 -7.90 18.18 15.56
CA ILE A 320 -7.18 17.11 14.85
C ILE A 320 -6.98 15.96 15.82
N VAL A 321 -7.34 14.74 15.42
CA VAL A 321 -7.03 13.52 16.21
C VAL A 321 -5.53 13.46 16.44
N SER A 322 -5.10 13.15 17.68
CA SER A 322 -3.71 13.19 18.13
C SER A 322 -3.00 14.57 18.09
N GLY A 323 -3.75 15.67 17.85
CA GLY A 323 -3.25 17.03 17.91
C GLY A 323 -2.38 17.46 16.73
N GLY A 324 -2.22 16.66 15.69
CA GLY A 324 -1.40 17.01 14.51
C GLY A 324 -0.99 15.80 13.68
N THR A 325 0.08 15.94 12.89
CA THR A 325 0.58 14.87 12.02
C THR A 325 2.10 14.84 11.91
N ASP A 326 2.66 13.64 11.83
CA ASP A 326 4.08 13.37 11.57
C ASP A 326 4.27 12.75 10.16
N ASN A 327 3.19 12.56 9.40
CA ASN A 327 3.20 11.94 8.08
C ASN A 327 2.36 12.75 7.06
N HIS A 328 1.78 12.10 6.06
CA HIS A 328 1.03 12.73 4.97
C HIS A 328 -0.46 12.90 5.25
N LEU A 329 -1.00 12.31 6.31
CA LEU A 329 -2.43 12.32 6.61
C LEU A 329 -2.75 12.98 7.96
N MET A 330 -4.00 13.41 8.10
CA MET A 330 -4.59 13.84 9.36
C MET A 330 -6.07 13.48 9.39
N LEU A 331 -6.63 13.42 10.58
CA LEU A 331 -8.06 13.20 10.81
C LEU A 331 -8.64 14.45 11.49
N LEU A 332 -9.58 15.12 10.81
CA LEU A 332 -10.41 16.16 11.43
C LEU A 332 -11.49 15.48 12.29
N ASP A 333 -11.54 15.85 13.56
CA ASP A 333 -12.60 15.43 14.47
C ASP A 333 -13.78 16.40 14.36
N LEU A 334 -14.92 15.89 13.88
CA LEU A 334 -16.15 16.65 13.73
C LEU A 334 -17.17 16.33 14.83
N ILE A 335 -16.79 15.59 15.88
CA ILE A 335 -17.68 15.28 17.00
C ILE A 335 -18.11 16.58 17.69
N GLY A 336 -19.41 16.76 17.87
CA GLY A 336 -19.99 17.96 18.45
C GLY A 336 -20.17 19.14 17.49
N LYS A 337 -19.86 18.98 16.21
CA LYS A 337 -20.22 19.95 15.17
C LYS A 337 -21.68 19.71 14.72
N ASP A 338 -22.26 20.71 14.10
CA ASP A 338 -23.63 20.70 13.54
C ASP A 338 -23.71 20.08 12.13
N TYR A 339 -22.59 19.55 11.62
CA TYR A 339 -22.47 18.85 10.34
C TYR A 339 -21.64 17.57 10.49
N THR A 340 -21.89 16.61 9.61
CA THR A 340 -21.21 15.32 9.60
C THR A 340 -20.05 15.29 8.59
N GLY A 341 -19.21 14.24 8.68
CA GLY A 341 -18.18 13.99 7.65
C GLY A 341 -18.78 13.81 6.24
N LYS A 342 -20.04 13.32 6.14
CA LYS A 342 -20.75 13.21 4.87
C LYS A 342 -21.11 14.59 4.30
N ASP A 343 -21.56 15.51 5.15
CA ASP A 343 -21.92 16.85 4.74
C ASP A 343 -20.68 17.66 4.33
N ALA A 344 -19.57 17.51 5.09
CA ALA A 344 -18.29 18.12 4.77
C ALA A 344 -17.71 17.60 3.43
N ASP A 345 -17.75 16.29 3.20
CA ASP A 345 -17.33 15.64 1.95
C ASP A 345 -18.12 16.19 0.74
N ALA A 346 -19.44 16.31 0.87
CA ALA A 346 -20.29 16.86 -0.19
C ALA A 346 -19.98 18.33 -0.48
N ALA A 347 -19.88 19.17 0.55
CA ALA A 347 -19.60 20.61 0.40
C ALA A 347 -18.21 20.88 -0.17
N LEU A 348 -17.19 20.10 0.24
CA LEU A 348 -15.84 20.20 -0.28
C LEU A 348 -15.77 19.75 -1.74
N GLY A 349 -16.54 18.70 -2.12
CA GLY A 349 -16.66 18.25 -3.51
C GLY A 349 -17.20 19.36 -4.44
N GLU A 350 -18.17 20.16 -3.99
CA GLU A 350 -18.67 21.33 -4.75
C GLU A 350 -17.59 22.42 -4.91
N ALA A 351 -16.60 22.45 -4.01
CA ALA A 351 -15.47 23.38 -4.07
C ALA A 351 -14.23 22.75 -4.77
N TYR A 352 -14.39 21.66 -5.48
CA TYR A 352 -13.30 20.94 -6.16
C TYR A 352 -12.21 20.42 -5.20
N ILE A 353 -12.60 20.04 -3.98
CA ILE A 353 -11.72 19.41 -3.00
C ILE A 353 -12.23 18.00 -2.70
N THR A 354 -11.44 17.01 -3.07
CA THR A 354 -11.79 15.59 -2.88
C THR A 354 -11.21 15.09 -1.56
N VAL A 355 -12.07 14.62 -0.68
CA VAL A 355 -11.71 14.03 0.62
C VAL A 355 -12.41 12.69 0.83
N ASN A 356 -12.08 11.99 1.89
CA ASN A 356 -12.86 10.84 2.34
C ASN A 356 -13.29 10.99 3.80
N LYS A 357 -14.44 10.42 4.11
CA LYS A 357 -14.97 10.35 5.47
C LYS A 357 -14.53 9.05 6.14
N ASN A 358 -14.04 9.17 7.37
CA ASN A 358 -13.65 8.05 8.22
C ASN A 358 -14.42 8.09 9.55
N ALA A 359 -14.51 6.95 10.22
CA ALA A 359 -14.76 6.96 11.65
C ALA A 359 -13.58 7.64 12.34
N VAL A 360 -13.84 8.46 13.33
CA VAL A 360 -12.82 8.95 14.27
C VAL A 360 -12.94 8.15 15.56
N PRO A 361 -11.84 7.88 16.24
CA PRO A 361 -11.85 7.20 17.53
C PRO A 361 -12.69 7.98 18.54
N ASN A 362 -13.61 7.29 19.25
CA ASN A 362 -14.56 7.90 20.18
C ASN A 362 -14.85 6.98 21.37
#